data_1398206c1ed88a54bae2e13b6c390da9
#
_entry.id   1398206c1ed88a54bae2e13b6c390da9
#
_cell.length_a   1.000
_cell.length_b   1.000
_cell.length_c   1.000
_cell.angle_alpha   90.00
_cell.angle_beta   90.00
_cell.angle_gamma   90.00
#
_symmetry.space_group_name_H-M   'P 1'
#
loop_
_entity.id
_entity.type
_entity.pdbx_description
1 polymer ?
#
loop_
_entity_poly.entity_id
_entity_poly.type
_entity_poly.pdbx_seq_one_letter_code
_entity_poly.pdbx_strand_id
1 'polypeptide(L)'
;MLIGLFGTGRNGSSLIGRLLDGLQDTYVHPVEEKFLTAFDDIASHGRVTRLVEQNCTTRRLTRLDERLSREQLASYYQLSLDTIMKHCAETVGLPGDVRGLSLDKVVPGRACSVEAFTREYLTGLAALIRPDVPFRHHLFKSIEVPYIAEYEHLFPDMKFIHIIRDPVVVCSSQKRSLMENKGLPASYLGFDWLTCMLDKRWVPHARFIAERREDPRHIVVRYEDLVKTPSEEIGRVAAWLDLAPPPRPTNQTVFYDLDKMKWGDNPSKKGVESPTQVVADLQQKNRYDEVLTSREIDLIAIKTRDWLAGLGYKSLSDATLGEVAAKYLALDKWELMHCNTPRYLARGLIGLLYRRVALF
;
A
#
# COMPACT_ATOMS: atom_id res chain seq x y z
N MET A 1 -12.67 0.74 -17.77
CA MET A 1 -11.19 0.77 -17.63
C MET A 1 -10.83 0.31 -16.23
N LEU A 2 -9.77 -0.49 -16.08
CA LEU A 2 -9.22 -0.85 -14.77
C LEU A 2 -8.07 0.09 -14.41
N ILE A 3 -8.04 0.57 -13.16
CA ILE A 3 -7.05 1.51 -12.66
C ILE A 3 -6.46 0.92 -11.37
N GLY A 4 -5.16 0.71 -11.35
CA GLY A 4 -4.44 0.25 -10.17
C GLY A 4 -3.71 1.39 -9.47
N LEU A 5 -3.95 1.58 -8.19
CA LEU A 5 -3.23 2.51 -7.33
C LEU A 5 -2.22 1.75 -6.48
N PHE A 6 -0.95 1.89 -6.78
CA PHE A 6 0.13 1.15 -6.15
C PHE A 6 1.00 2.02 -5.25
N GLY A 7 1.41 1.41 -4.13
CA GLY A 7 2.34 2.06 -3.22
C GLY A 7 2.81 1.14 -2.09
N THR A 8 3.93 1.51 -1.46
CA THR A 8 4.65 0.65 -0.50
C THR A 8 4.00 0.52 0.89
N GLY A 9 2.80 1.01 1.08
CA GLY A 9 2.21 1.21 2.41
C GLY A 9 2.78 2.46 3.09
N ARG A 10 1.97 3.15 3.89
CA ARG A 10 2.33 4.41 4.59
C ARG A 10 2.79 5.56 3.69
N ASN A 11 2.65 5.43 2.40
CA ASN A 11 3.01 6.40 1.37
C ASN A 11 1.86 7.34 0.97
N GLY A 12 0.68 7.22 1.59
CA GLY A 12 -0.48 8.05 1.29
C GLY A 12 -1.48 7.45 0.30
N SER A 13 -1.37 6.16 -0.06
CA SER A 13 -2.30 5.48 -0.98
C SER A 13 -3.77 5.59 -0.54
N SER A 14 -4.04 5.55 0.77
CA SER A 14 -5.38 5.79 1.29
C SER A 14 -5.86 7.23 1.13
N LEU A 15 -4.97 8.21 1.20
CA LEU A 15 -5.30 9.62 0.99
C LEU A 15 -5.66 9.86 -0.47
N ILE A 16 -4.78 9.48 -1.41
CA ILE A 16 -5.04 9.69 -2.83
C ILE A 16 -6.26 8.91 -3.31
N GLY A 17 -6.46 7.65 -2.85
CA GLY A 17 -7.67 6.90 -3.16
C GLY A 17 -8.95 7.64 -2.77
N ARG A 18 -8.96 8.26 -1.60
CA ARG A 18 -10.09 9.09 -1.14
C ARG A 18 -10.27 10.35 -1.95
N LEU A 19 -9.18 11.01 -2.34
CA LEU A 19 -9.23 12.23 -3.14
C LEU A 19 -9.65 11.96 -4.59
N LEU A 20 -9.44 10.74 -5.08
CA LEU A 20 -9.90 10.27 -6.39
C LEU A 20 -11.34 9.75 -6.36
N ASP A 21 -11.93 9.55 -5.17
CA ASP A 21 -13.33 9.21 -5.04
C ASP A 21 -14.20 10.36 -5.56
N GLY A 22 -15.10 10.04 -6.50
CA GLY A 22 -15.87 11.04 -7.24
C GLY A 22 -15.29 11.41 -8.62
N LEU A 23 -14.23 10.75 -9.09
CA LEU A 23 -13.87 10.78 -10.51
C LEU A 23 -15.04 10.31 -11.36
N GLN A 24 -15.21 10.94 -12.51
CA GLN A 24 -16.30 10.63 -13.44
C GLN A 24 -16.44 9.11 -13.69
N ASP A 25 -17.65 8.60 -13.49
CA ASP A 25 -18.04 7.21 -13.76
C ASP A 25 -17.10 6.15 -13.15
N THR A 26 -16.39 6.51 -12.05
CA THR A 26 -15.36 5.67 -11.46
C THR A 26 -15.77 5.15 -10.07
N TYR A 27 -15.80 3.83 -9.93
CA TYR A 27 -15.86 3.19 -8.63
C TYR A 27 -14.46 3.14 -8.02
N VAL A 28 -14.27 3.76 -6.87
CA VAL A 28 -13.03 3.69 -6.10
C VAL A 28 -13.20 2.67 -4.97
N HIS A 29 -12.48 1.56 -5.08
CA HIS A 29 -12.58 0.48 -4.11
C HIS A 29 -12.03 0.92 -2.74
N PRO A 30 -12.81 0.81 -1.65
CA PRO A 30 -12.47 1.45 -0.38
C PRO A 30 -11.34 0.77 0.38
N VAL A 31 -11.13 -0.52 0.21
CA VAL A 31 -10.13 -1.29 0.94
C VAL A 31 -8.90 -1.59 0.09
N GLU A 32 -7.84 -2.04 0.73
CA GLU A 32 -6.61 -2.46 0.07
C GLU A 32 -6.74 -3.90 -0.40
N GLU A 33 -6.52 -4.13 -1.68
CA GLU A 33 -6.60 -5.43 -2.30
C GLU A 33 -5.23 -6.05 -2.59
N LYS A 34 -5.19 -7.36 -2.55
CA LYS A 34 -4.01 -8.20 -2.83
C LYS A 34 -4.42 -9.33 -3.77
N PHE A 35 -4.88 -8.96 -4.95
CA PHE A 35 -5.48 -9.93 -5.88
C PHE A 35 -4.54 -11.06 -6.26
N LEU A 36 -3.28 -10.76 -6.57
CA LEU A 36 -2.36 -11.77 -7.05
C LEU A 36 -1.95 -12.75 -5.96
N THR A 37 -1.58 -12.25 -4.79
CA THR A 37 -1.18 -13.12 -3.67
C THR A 37 -2.37 -13.89 -3.10
N ALA A 38 -3.55 -13.31 -3.06
CA ALA A 38 -4.76 -14.00 -2.62
C ALA A 38 -5.17 -15.10 -3.60
N PHE A 39 -5.12 -14.81 -4.90
CA PHE A 39 -5.44 -15.79 -5.94
C PHE A 39 -4.46 -16.97 -5.90
N ASP A 40 -3.16 -16.71 -5.82
CA ASP A 40 -2.13 -17.74 -5.72
C ASP A 40 -2.29 -18.60 -4.44
N ASP A 41 -2.69 -18.00 -3.32
CA ASP A 41 -2.98 -18.74 -2.09
C ASP A 41 -4.18 -19.66 -2.23
N ILE A 42 -5.28 -19.18 -2.83
CA ILE A 42 -6.48 -19.98 -3.03
C ILE A 42 -6.18 -21.14 -3.98
N ALA A 43 -5.49 -20.88 -5.10
CA ALA A 43 -5.11 -21.90 -6.06
C ALA A 43 -4.17 -22.95 -5.47
N SER A 44 -3.24 -22.54 -4.59
CA SER A 44 -2.27 -23.42 -3.97
C SER A 44 -2.82 -24.22 -2.78
N HIS A 45 -3.70 -23.63 -1.98
CA HIS A 45 -4.14 -24.18 -0.70
C HIS A 45 -5.64 -24.40 -0.60
N GLY A 46 -6.41 -24.06 -1.64
CA GLY A 46 -7.86 -24.21 -1.66
C GLY A 46 -8.62 -23.27 -0.72
N ARG A 47 -7.95 -22.33 -0.10
CA ARG A 47 -8.56 -21.38 0.85
C ARG A 47 -7.83 -20.05 0.87
N VAL A 48 -8.56 -18.97 1.18
CA VAL A 48 -7.95 -17.69 1.49
C VAL A 48 -7.29 -17.81 2.86
N THR A 49 -5.98 -17.97 2.86
CA THR A 49 -5.22 -17.74 4.08
C THR A 49 -5.22 -16.23 4.31
N ARG A 50 -5.68 -15.74 5.48
CA ARG A 50 -5.35 -14.38 5.89
C ARG A 50 -3.85 -14.28 5.75
N LEU A 51 -3.39 -13.54 4.74
CA LEU A 51 -2.01 -13.14 4.65
C LEU A 51 -1.76 -12.25 5.84
N VAL A 52 -1.46 -12.91 6.96
CA VAL A 52 -0.92 -12.25 8.13
C VAL A 52 0.36 -11.62 7.63
N GLU A 53 0.23 -10.34 7.23
CA GLU A 53 1.24 -9.30 7.29
C GLU A 53 2.70 -9.80 7.34
N GLN A 54 3.09 -10.54 6.37
CA GLN A 54 4.51 -10.71 6.10
C GLN A 54 4.96 -9.43 5.38
N ASN A 55 5.09 -8.37 6.17
CA ASN A 55 5.38 -7.03 5.68
C ASN A 55 6.67 -6.91 4.87
N CYS A 56 7.49 -7.94 4.85
CA CYS A 56 8.81 -7.91 4.20
C CYS A 56 9.11 -9.11 3.32
N THR A 57 8.24 -10.10 3.22
CA THR A 57 8.51 -11.26 2.37
C THR A 57 7.81 -11.14 1.03
N THR A 58 8.57 -11.18 -0.05
CA THR A 58 8.07 -11.49 -1.38
C THR A 58 8.22 -12.98 -1.60
N ARG A 59 7.19 -13.62 -2.14
CA ARG A 59 7.24 -15.01 -2.59
C ARG A 59 7.08 -15.07 -4.10
N ARG A 60 7.52 -16.13 -4.71
CA ARG A 60 7.22 -16.38 -6.12
C ARG A 60 5.74 -16.78 -6.22
N LEU A 61 5.01 -16.11 -7.09
CA LEU A 61 3.66 -16.52 -7.48
C LEU A 61 3.77 -17.66 -8.49
N THR A 62 3.06 -18.75 -8.28
CA THR A 62 3.22 -19.99 -9.05
C THR A 62 1.94 -20.48 -9.70
N ARG A 63 0.79 -19.95 -9.32
CA ARG A 63 -0.52 -20.46 -9.70
C ARG A 63 -1.45 -19.41 -10.34
N LEU A 64 -0.89 -18.33 -10.88
CA LEU A 64 -1.69 -17.27 -11.52
C LEU A 64 -2.32 -17.69 -12.85
N ASP A 65 -1.84 -18.75 -13.45
CA ASP A 65 -2.37 -19.37 -14.68
C ASP A 65 -3.53 -20.33 -14.42
N GLU A 66 -3.78 -20.71 -13.18
CA GLU A 66 -4.88 -21.60 -12.82
C GLU A 66 -6.24 -20.87 -12.87
N ARG A 67 -7.30 -21.67 -12.81
CA ARG A 67 -8.69 -21.19 -12.73
C ARG A 67 -9.28 -21.59 -11.40
N LEU A 68 -9.80 -20.61 -10.67
CA LEU A 68 -10.50 -20.87 -9.41
C LEU A 68 -11.93 -21.32 -9.65
N SER A 69 -12.41 -22.27 -8.82
CA SER A 69 -13.81 -22.68 -8.80
C SER A 69 -14.71 -21.58 -8.22
N ARG A 70 -16.03 -21.72 -8.44
CA ARG A 70 -17.01 -20.79 -7.88
C ARG A 70 -16.94 -20.72 -6.36
N GLU A 71 -16.78 -21.86 -5.70
CA GLU A 71 -16.72 -21.96 -4.23
C GLU A 71 -15.46 -21.26 -3.67
N GLN A 72 -14.33 -21.41 -4.36
CA GLN A 72 -13.07 -20.72 -4.01
C GLN A 72 -13.23 -19.20 -4.15
N LEU A 73 -13.87 -18.74 -5.23
CA LEU A 73 -14.14 -17.33 -5.46
C LEU A 73 -15.13 -16.76 -4.44
N ALA A 74 -16.19 -17.49 -4.12
CA ALA A 74 -17.17 -17.09 -3.11
C ALA A 74 -16.52 -16.85 -1.75
N SER A 75 -15.56 -17.68 -1.35
CA SER A 75 -14.80 -17.51 -0.11
C SER A 75 -13.98 -16.20 -0.09
N TYR A 76 -13.42 -15.83 -1.22
CA TYR A 76 -12.69 -14.55 -1.34
C TYR A 76 -13.62 -13.34 -1.27
N TYR A 77 -14.75 -13.40 -2.00
CA TYR A 77 -15.78 -12.35 -1.95
C TYR A 77 -16.31 -12.13 -0.53
N GLN A 78 -16.60 -13.21 0.19
CA GLN A 78 -17.09 -13.10 1.56
C GLN A 78 -16.09 -12.43 2.46
N LEU A 79 -14.81 -12.81 2.38
CA LEU A 79 -13.75 -12.20 3.18
C LEU A 79 -13.58 -10.70 2.88
N SER A 80 -13.69 -10.33 1.60
CA SER A 80 -13.57 -8.94 1.18
C SER A 80 -14.78 -8.12 1.60
N LEU A 81 -15.99 -8.65 1.45
CA LEU A 81 -17.20 -8.01 1.96
C LEU A 81 -17.14 -7.81 3.47
N ASP A 82 -16.73 -8.81 4.24
CA ASP A 82 -16.54 -8.71 5.67
C ASP A 82 -15.54 -7.60 6.03
N THR A 83 -14.49 -7.47 5.23
CA THR A 83 -13.47 -6.42 5.41
C THR A 83 -14.03 -5.03 5.08
N ILE A 84 -14.77 -4.89 3.98
CA ILE A 84 -15.45 -3.64 3.60
C ILE A 84 -16.46 -3.26 4.67
N MET A 85 -17.28 -4.22 5.09
CA MET A 85 -18.30 -4.01 6.13
C MET A 85 -17.68 -3.55 7.43
N LYS A 86 -16.60 -4.19 7.87
CA LYS A 86 -15.89 -3.80 9.09
C LYS A 86 -15.31 -2.38 9.00
N HIS A 87 -14.74 -2.01 7.86
CA HIS A 87 -14.10 -0.69 7.69
C HIS A 87 -15.09 0.43 7.36
N CYS A 88 -16.21 0.11 6.71
CA CYS A 88 -17.19 1.10 6.29
C CYS A 88 -18.41 1.16 7.21
N ALA A 89 -18.84 0.05 7.80
CA ALA A 89 -20.01 -0.01 8.66
C ALA A 89 -19.80 0.61 10.05
N GLU A 90 -18.58 0.63 10.56
CA GLU A 90 -18.26 1.29 11.84
C GLU A 90 -18.39 2.82 11.75
N THR A 91 -18.43 3.39 10.56
CA THR A 91 -18.38 4.82 10.34
C THR A 91 -19.68 5.44 9.86
N VAL A 92 -20.52 4.69 9.15
CA VAL A 92 -21.85 5.17 8.70
C VAL A 92 -22.72 3.96 8.38
N GLY A 93 -23.89 3.92 8.95
CA GLY A 93 -24.88 2.87 8.69
C GLY A 93 -25.00 2.57 7.20
N LEU A 94 -24.27 1.56 6.74
CA LEU A 94 -24.65 0.87 5.52
C LEU A 94 -26.13 0.54 5.67
N PRO A 95 -26.95 0.60 4.61
CA PRO A 95 -28.30 0.09 4.65
C PRO A 95 -28.23 -1.25 5.36
N GLY A 96 -28.98 -1.43 6.43
CA GLY A 96 -28.83 -2.53 7.40
C GLY A 96 -28.86 -3.95 6.85
N ASP A 97 -28.81 -4.09 5.56
CA ASP A 97 -28.97 -5.34 4.83
C ASP A 97 -27.92 -5.63 3.76
N VAL A 98 -26.72 -5.08 3.88
CA VAL A 98 -25.59 -5.60 3.08
C VAL A 98 -25.30 -7.07 3.46
N ARG A 99 -25.75 -7.51 4.64
CA ARG A 99 -25.72 -8.93 5.05
C ARG A 99 -26.68 -9.80 4.23
N GLY A 100 -27.68 -9.21 3.59
CA GLY A 100 -28.60 -9.88 2.67
C GLY A 100 -28.18 -9.80 1.21
N LEU A 101 -27.04 -9.22 0.88
CA LEU A 101 -26.52 -9.21 -0.48
C LEU A 101 -26.17 -10.63 -0.89
N SER A 102 -26.93 -11.18 -1.82
CA SER A 102 -26.69 -12.51 -2.35
C SER A 102 -25.39 -12.48 -3.15
N LEU A 103 -24.36 -13.12 -2.62
CA LEU A 103 -23.09 -13.35 -3.31
C LEU A 103 -23.32 -14.06 -4.66
N ASP A 104 -24.42 -14.79 -4.80
CA ASP A 104 -24.79 -15.47 -6.04
C ASP A 104 -24.94 -14.54 -7.25
N LYS A 105 -25.20 -13.25 -7.01
CA LYS A 105 -25.31 -12.25 -8.09
C LYS A 105 -23.97 -11.72 -8.56
N VAL A 106 -22.91 -11.82 -7.76
CA VAL A 106 -21.60 -11.21 -8.04
C VAL A 106 -20.51 -12.24 -8.22
N VAL A 107 -20.64 -13.43 -7.63
CA VAL A 107 -19.67 -14.50 -7.83
C VAL A 107 -19.84 -15.10 -9.22
N PRO A 108 -18.80 -15.17 -10.05
CA PRO A 108 -18.87 -15.81 -11.36
C PRO A 108 -19.43 -17.22 -11.29
N GLY A 109 -20.37 -17.54 -12.17
CA GLY A 109 -20.98 -18.88 -12.22
C GLY A 109 -20.06 -19.99 -12.72
N ARG A 110 -18.82 -19.65 -13.11
CA ARG A 110 -17.83 -20.54 -13.70
C ARG A 110 -16.43 -20.27 -13.15
N ALA A 111 -15.56 -21.26 -13.28
CA ALA A 111 -14.12 -21.07 -12.99
C ALA A 111 -13.53 -19.93 -13.84
N CYS A 112 -12.78 -19.05 -13.24
CA CYS A 112 -12.19 -17.90 -13.93
C CYS A 112 -10.70 -17.71 -13.62
N SER A 113 -10.02 -17.02 -14.55
CA SER A 113 -8.66 -16.56 -14.39
C SER A 113 -8.59 -15.39 -13.39
N VAL A 114 -7.40 -15.07 -12.91
CA VAL A 114 -7.18 -13.93 -12.03
C VAL A 114 -7.65 -12.61 -12.66
N GLU A 115 -7.47 -12.44 -13.96
CA GLU A 115 -7.90 -11.25 -14.68
C GLU A 115 -9.44 -11.13 -14.69
N ALA A 116 -10.14 -12.17 -15.15
CA ALA A 116 -11.60 -12.19 -15.18
C ALA A 116 -12.16 -12.01 -13.78
N PHE A 117 -11.61 -12.70 -12.79
CA PHE A 117 -12.00 -12.56 -11.39
C PHE A 117 -11.89 -11.12 -10.89
N THR A 118 -10.72 -10.48 -11.08
CA THR A 118 -10.47 -9.10 -10.61
C THR A 118 -11.49 -8.12 -11.19
N ARG A 119 -11.77 -8.23 -12.50
CA ARG A 119 -12.72 -7.36 -13.20
C ARG A 119 -14.16 -7.60 -12.72
N GLU A 120 -14.59 -8.86 -12.68
CA GLU A 120 -15.93 -9.23 -12.25
C GLU A 120 -16.17 -8.91 -10.78
N TYR A 121 -15.17 -9.13 -9.94
CA TYR A 121 -15.20 -8.77 -8.50
C TYR A 121 -15.45 -7.28 -8.29
N LEU A 122 -14.63 -6.42 -8.90
CA LEU A 122 -14.78 -4.97 -8.73
C LEU A 122 -16.09 -4.47 -9.32
N THR A 123 -16.52 -5.00 -10.47
CA THR A 123 -17.81 -4.66 -11.09
C THR A 123 -18.98 -5.10 -10.22
N GLY A 124 -18.92 -6.32 -9.70
CA GLY A 124 -19.95 -6.86 -8.84
C GLY A 124 -20.09 -6.09 -7.52
N LEU A 125 -18.96 -5.77 -6.88
CA LEU A 125 -18.98 -4.96 -5.66
C LEU A 125 -19.49 -3.54 -5.91
N ALA A 126 -19.07 -2.91 -7.01
CA ALA A 126 -19.59 -1.61 -7.39
C ALA A 126 -21.10 -1.62 -7.55
N ALA A 127 -21.65 -2.62 -8.26
CA ALA A 127 -23.08 -2.79 -8.45
C ALA A 127 -23.85 -3.11 -7.16
N LEU A 128 -23.21 -3.80 -6.22
CA LEU A 128 -23.81 -4.07 -4.90
C LEU A 128 -23.87 -2.82 -4.03
N ILE A 129 -22.78 -2.05 -4.01
CA ILE A 129 -22.65 -0.86 -3.17
C ILE A 129 -23.46 0.30 -3.76
N ARG A 130 -23.47 0.44 -5.08
CA ARG A 130 -24.16 1.52 -5.81
C ARG A 130 -24.92 0.96 -7.02
N PRO A 131 -26.04 0.29 -6.81
CA PRO A 131 -26.83 -0.30 -7.89
C PRO A 131 -27.42 0.74 -8.85
N ASP A 132 -27.52 1.98 -8.41
CA ASP A 132 -28.06 3.14 -9.12
C ASP A 132 -27.04 3.84 -10.03
N VAL A 133 -25.73 3.50 -9.91
CA VAL A 133 -24.65 4.17 -10.65
C VAL A 133 -23.98 3.20 -11.63
N PRO A 134 -24.04 3.48 -12.94
CA PRO A 134 -23.37 2.66 -13.94
C PRO A 134 -21.89 3.02 -14.05
N PHE A 135 -21.07 2.50 -13.17
CA PHE A 135 -19.62 2.73 -13.21
C PHE A 135 -18.97 2.11 -14.46
N ARG A 136 -18.19 2.88 -15.18
CA ARG A 136 -17.40 2.46 -16.36
C ARG A 136 -15.95 2.15 -16.02
N HIS A 137 -15.46 2.70 -14.91
CA HIS A 137 -14.09 2.60 -14.46
C HIS A 137 -14.06 2.05 -13.03
N HIS A 138 -13.02 1.25 -12.74
CA HIS A 138 -12.84 0.64 -11.43
C HIS A 138 -11.41 0.88 -10.97
N LEU A 139 -11.26 1.60 -9.87
CA LEU A 139 -9.98 1.86 -9.23
C LEU A 139 -9.85 1.01 -7.98
N PHE A 140 -8.78 0.25 -7.87
CA PHE A 140 -8.42 -0.47 -6.67
C PHE A 140 -7.03 -0.04 -6.16
N LYS A 141 -6.82 -0.18 -4.87
CA LYS A 141 -5.56 0.13 -4.20
C LYS A 141 -4.84 -1.14 -3.78
N SER A 142 -3.55 -1.25 -4.09
CA SER A 142 -2.73 -2.39 -3.69
C SER A 142 -1.36 -1.98 -3.18
N ILE A 143 -0.85 -2.76 -2.22
CA ILE A 143 0.54 -2.70 -1.76
C ILE A 143 1.41 -3.82 -2.35
N GLU A 144 0.90 -4.52 -3.33
CA GLU A 144 1.61 -5.58 -4.05
C GLU A 144 2.64 -5.03 -5.04
N VAL A 145 3.38 -4.00 -4.62
CA VAL A 145 4.43 -3.35 -5.44
C VAL A 145 5.48 -4.32 -6.01
N PRO A 146 5.87 -5.40 -5.30
CA PRO A 146 6.80 -6.39 -5.89
C PRO A 146 6.23 -7.14 -7.10
N TYR A 147 4.92 -7.09 -7.32
CA TYR A 147 4.21 -7.81 -8.38
C TYR A 147 3.56 -6.89 -9.41
N ILE A 148 4.01 -5.63 -9.51
CA ILE A 148 3.42 -4.68 -10.48
C ILE A 148 3.67 -5.16 -11.91
N ALA A 149 4.81 -5.79 -12.19
CA ALA A 149 5.10 -6.35 -13.50
C ALA A 149 4.13 -7.47 -13.90
N GLU A 150 3.72 -8.30 -12.95
CA GLU A 150 2.69 -9.32 -13.15
C GLU A 150 1.31 -8.69 -13.42
N TYR A 151 0.96 -7.62 -12.70
CA TYR A 151 -0.24 -6.83 -13.01
C TYR A 151 -0.17 -6.24 -14.41
N GLU A 152 0.97 -5.69 -14.82
CA GLU A 152 1.18 -5.12 -16.15
C GLU A 152 1.01 -6.18 -17.25
N HIS A 153 1.50 -7.39 -17.01
CA HIS A 153 1.35 -8.53 -17.93
C HIS A 153 -0.08 -9.04 -18.02
N LEU A 154 -0.74 -9.21 -16.88
CA LEU A 154 -2.11 -9.75 -16.81
C LEU A 154 -3.19 -8.75 -17.25
N PHE A 155 -2.93 -7.46 -17.11
CA PHE A 155 -3.88 -6.39 -17.43
C PHE A 155 -3.27 -5.36 -18.37
N PRO A 156 -3.07 -5.70 -19.66
CA PRO A 156 -2.34 -4.84 -20.61
C PRO A 156 -3.04 -3.50 -20.88
N ASP A 157 -4.34 -3.40 -20.63
CA ASP A 157 -5.17 -2.20 -20.77
C ASP A 157 -5.34 -1.39 -19.47
N MET A 158 -4.72 -1.83 -18.37
CA MET A 158 -4.81 -1.16 -17.08
C MET A 158 -3.98 0.13 -17.06
N LYS A 159 -4.48 1.13 -16.33
CA LYS A 159 -3.74 2.33 -15.97
C LYS A 159 -3.16 2.20 -14.57
N PHE A 160 -1.93 2.68 -14.38
CA PHE A 160 -1.17 2.52 -13.14
C PHE A 160 -0.87 3.87 -12.50
N ILE A 161 -1.44 4.12 -11.34
CA ILE A 161 -1.12 5.28 -10.51
C ILE A 161 -0.10 4.83 -9.45
N HIS A 162 1.08 5.39 -9.47
CA HIS A 162 2.11 5.12 -8.47
C HIS A 162 2.15 6.27 -7.47
N ILE A 163 1.86 5.99 -6.21
CA ILE A 163 2.13 6.96 -5.15
C ILE A 163 3.44 6.62 -4.46
N ILE A 164 4.35 7.58 -4.44
CA ILE A 164 5.65 7.45 -3.79
C ILE A 164 5.84 8.54 -2.75
N ARG A 165 6.63 8.26 -1.74
CA ARG A 165 6.94 9.17 -0.64
C ARG A 165 8.39 9.02 -0.24
N ASP A 166 8.97 10.07 0.36
CA ASP A 166 10.32 10.02 0.92
C ASP A 166 10.55 8.74 1.75
N PRO A 167 11.58 7.95 1.43
CA PRO A 167 11.81 6.65 2.07
C PRO A 167 12.06 6.74 3.56
N VAL A 168 12.70 7.82 4.05
CA VAL A 168 12.94 8.05 5.48
C VAL A 168 11.60 8.23 6.20
N VAL A 169 10.71 9.01 5.61
CA VAL A 169 9.37 9.27 6.18
C VAL A 169 8.50 8.02 6.12
N VAL A 170 8.56 7.24 5.03
CA VAL A 170 7.84 5.95 4.92
C VAL A 170 8.31 4.99 6.00
N CYS A 171 9.62 4.78 6.14
CA CYS A 171 10.18 3.85 7.12
C CYS A 171 9.86 4.27 8.56
N SER A 172 10.00 5.56 8.88
CA SER A 172 9.62 6.11 10.18
C SER A 172 8.13 5.90 10.49
N SER A 173 7.25 6.23 9.53
CA SER A 173 5.80 6.04 9.70
C SER A 173 5.40 4.58 9.86
N GLN A 174 6.06 3.67 9.14
CA GLN A 174 5.81 2.24 9.25
C GLN A 174 6.29 1.69 10.59
N LYS A 175 7.50 2.06 11.01
CA LYS A 175 8.09 1.66 12.29
C LYS A 175 7.20 2.11 13.46
N ARG A 176 6.80 3.39 13.47
CA ARG A 176 5.87 3.93 14.47
C ARG A 176 4.55 3.17 14.49
N SER A 177 3.95 2.92 13.33
CA SER A 177 2.68 2.18 13.24
C SER A 177 2.78 0.76 13.78
N LEU A 178 3.89 0.06 13.55
CA LEU A 178 4.12 -1.28 14.09
C LEU A 178 4.31 -1.27 15.61
N MET A 179 4.98 -0.26 16.13
CA MET A 179 5.16 -0.09 17.58
C MET A 179 3.82 0.25 18.28
N GLU A 180 3.09 1.24 17.77
CA GLU A 180 1.88 1.76 18.41
C GLU A 180 0.66 0.85 18.24
N ASN A 181 0.43 0.36 17.01
CA ASN A 181 -0.79 -0.38 16.70
C ASN A 181 -0.65 -1.90 16.89
N LYS A 182 0.58 -2.42 16.89
CA LYS A 182 0.85 -3.85 17.01
C LYS A 182 1.66 -4.23 18.25
N GLY A 183 2.05 -3.23 19.02
CA GLY A 183 2.83 -3.43 20.24
C GLY A 183 4.19 -4.07 20.00
N LEU A 184 4.74 -3.98 18.78
CA LEU A 184 6.05 -4.55 18.48
C LEU A 184 7.14 -3.70 19.16
N PRO A 185 8.06 -4.31 19.91
CA PRO A 185 9.19 -3.57 20.46
C PRO A 185 10.06 -2.99 19.35
N ALA A 186 10.60 -1.80 19.55
CA ALA A 186 11.49 -1.16 18.57
C ALA A 186 12.71 -2.03 18.21
N SER A 187 13.15 -2.91 19.13
CA SER A 187 14.22 -3.90 18.91
C SER A 187 13.94 -4.91 17.80
N TYR A 188 12.68 -5.21 17.52
CA TYR A 188 12.29 -6.07 16.39
C TYR A 188 12.29 -5.33 15.04
N LEU A 189 12.32 -4.00 15.09
CA LEU A 189 12.21 -3.11 13.94
C LEU A 189 13.56 -2.44 13.63
N GLY A 190 14.64 -3.18 13.84
CA GLY A 190 16.01 -2.74 13.54
C GLY A 190 16.39 -2.87 12.07
N PHE A 191 17.68 -2.97 11.82
CA PHE A 191 18.26 -2.96 10.47
C PHE A 191 17.73 -4.04 9.53
N ASP A 192 17.47 -5.26 10.03
CA ASP A 192 16.98 -6.37 9.19
C ASP A 192 15.59 -6.08 8.66
N TRP A 193 14.72 -5.56 9.53
CA TRP A 193 13.40 -5.11 9.13
C TRP A 193 13.48 -3.95 8.12
N LEU A 194 14.33 -2.95 8.42
CA LEU A 194 14.51 -1.78 7.57
C LEU A 194 15.05 -2.16 6.19
N THR A 195 16.09 -3.00 6.15
CA THR A 195 16.63 -3.56 4.91
C THR A 195 15.56 -4.27 4.12
N CYS A 196 14.76 -5.11 4.77
CA CYS A 196 13.68 -5.82 4.12
C CYS A 196 12.61 -4.87 3.55
N MET A 197 12.22 -3.82 4.28
CA MET A 197 11.29 -2.81 3.81
C MET A 197 11.81 -2.07 2.57
N LEU A 198 13.10 -1.75 2.56
CA LEU A 198 13.72 -1.07 1.44
C LEU A 198 13.89 -2.01 0.23
N ASP A 199 14.54 -3.16 0.41
CA ASP A 199 14.93 -4.06 -0.67
C ASP A 199 13.74 -4.82 -1.28
N LYS A 200 12.67 -5.05 -0.50
CA LYS A 200 11.49 -5.79 -0.99
C LYS A 200 10.31 -4.90 -1.39
N ARG A 201 10.36 -3.61 -1.08
CA ARG A 201 9.21 -2.72 -1.36
C ARG A 201 9.62 -1.40 -1.97
N TRP A 202 10.32 -0.52 -1.23
CA TRP A 202 10.54 0.85 -1.69
C TRP A 202 11.46 0.90 -2.91
N VAL A 203 12.61 0.23 -2.87
CA VAL A 203 13.58 0.21 -3.98
C VAL A 203 13.02 -0.46 -5.23
N PRO A 204 12.38 -1.65 -5.16
CA PRO A 204 11.72 -2.24 -6.32
C PRO A 204 10.65 -1.34 -6.93
N HIS A 205 9.86 -0.64 -6.11
CA HIS A 205 8.86 0.31 -6.59
C HIS A 205 9.50 1.51 -7.30
N ALA A 206 10.51 2.11 -6.69
CA ALA A 206 11.26 3.22 -7.27
C ALA A 206 11.92 2.85 -8.61
N ARG A 207 12.52 1.65 -8.68
CA ARG A 207 13.09 1.10 -9.90
C ARG A 207 12.04 0.91 -10.98
N PHE A 208 10.93 0.27 -10.64
CA PHE A 208 9.83 0.04 -11.58
C PHE A 208 9.30 1.35 -12.16
N ILE A 209 9.10 2.37 -11.31
CA ILE A 209 8.71 3.73 -11.74
C ILE A 209 9.73 4.30 -12.72
N ALA A 210 11.02 4.20 -12.42
CA ALA A 210 12.08 4.73 -13.30
C ALA A 210 12.11 4.03 -14.66
N GLU A 211 11.90 2.71 -14.69
CA GLU A 211 11.86 1.90 -15.91
C GLU A 211 10.60 2.17 -16.78
N ARG A 212 9.52 2.69 -16.20
CA ARG A 212 8.24 2.96 -16.85
C ARG A 212 7.94 4.44 -17.04
N ARG A 213 8.94 5.29 -16.89
CA ARG A 213 8.76 6.75 -16.91
C ARG A 213 8.10 7.26 -18.19
N GLU A 214 8.40 6.64 -19.31
CA GLU A 214 7.90 7.04 -20.64
C GLU A 214 6.67 6.21 -21.08
N ASP A 215 6.22 5.24 -20.30
CA ASP A 215 5.02 4.46 -20.62
C ASP A 215 3.76 5.27 -20.27
N PRO A 216 2.90 5.59 -21.26
CA PRO A 216 1.71 6.43 -21.04
C PRO A 216 0.64 5.77 -20.16
N ARG A 217 0.81 4.50 -19.81
CA ARG A 217 -0.08 3.80 -18.87
C ARG A 217 0.25 4.10 -17.41
N HIS A 218 1.38 4.77 -17.13
CA HIS A 218 1.89 4.98 -15.79
C HIS A 218 1.94 6.47 -15.46
N ILE A 219 1.47 6.83 -14.26
CA ILE A 219 1.59 8.16 -13.69
C ILE A 219 2.15 8.08 -12.28
N VAL A 220 3.06 8.99 -11.95
CA VAL A 220 3.66 9.07 -10.61
C VAL A 220 3.11 10.26 -9.87
N VAL A 221 2.67 10.05 -8.65
CA VAL A 221 2.23 11.07 -7.69
C VAL A 221 3.16 11.03 -6.49
N ARG A 222 3.82 12.14 -6.20
CA ARG A 222 4.58 12.28 -4.97
C ARG A 222 3.63 12.67 -3.84
N TYR A 223 3.75 11.98 -2.72
CA TYR A 223 2.92 12.29 -1.56
C TYR A 223 3.03 13.73 -1.10
N GLU A 224 4.25 14.29 -1.16
CA GLU A 224 4.56 15.65 -0.74
C GLU A 224 3.87 16.69 -1.63
N ASP A 225 3.81 16.46 -2.95
CA ASP A 225 3.10 17.32 -3.90
C ASP A 225 1.59 17.18 -3.71
N LEU A 226 1.10 15.96 -3.54
CA LEU A 226 -0.33 15.71 -3.25
C LEU A 226 -0.80 16.44 -1.99
N VAL A 227 0.02 16.49 -0.95
CA VAL A 227 -0.33 17.17 0.30
C VAL A 227 -0.23 18.69 0.15
N LYS A 228 0.71 19.17 -0.64
CA LYS A 228 0.93 20.61 -0.87
C LYS A 228 -0.14 21.22 -1.76
N THR A 229 -0.47 20.56 -2.87
CA THR A 229 -1.41 21.05 -3.87
C THR A 229 -2.39 19.95 -4.32
N PRO A 230 -3.28 19.49 -3.40
CA PRO A 230 -4.15 18.34 -3.66
C PRO A 230 -5.01 18.50 -4.92
N SER A 231 -5.57 19.70 -5.15
CA SER A 231 -6.44 19.97 -6.28
C SER A 231 -5.71 19.86 -7.61
N GLU A 232 -4.47 20.36 -7.67
CA GLU A 232 -3.63 20.32 -8.87
C GLU A 232 -3.23 18.88 -9.18
N GLU A 233 -2.78 18.12 -8.18
CA GLU A 233 -2.37 16.73 -8.36
C GLU A 233 -3.53 15.82 -8.77
N ILE A 234 -4.70 15.99 -8.17
CA ILE A 234 -5.89 15.22 -8.56
C ILE A 234 -6.36 15.63 -9.95
N GLY A 235 -6.33 16.93 -10.29
CA GLY A 235 -6.61 17.42 -11.65
C GLY A 235 -5.66 16.83 -12.69
N ARG A 236 -4.37 16.72 -12.37
CA ARG A 236 -3.34 16.10 -13.23
C ARG A 236 -3.62 14.60 -13.46
N VAL A 237 -3.97 13.87 -12.40
CA VAL A 237 -4.34 12.45 -12.52
C VAL A 237 -5.61 12.26 -13.33
N ALA A 238 -6.64 13.08 -13.08
CA ALA A 238 -7.90 13.04 -13.82
C ALA A 238 -7.70 13.30 -15.32
N ALA A 239 -6.95 14.36 -15.66
CA ALA A 239 -6.61 14.69 -17.05
C ALA A 239 -5.82 13.57 -17.74
N TRP A 240 -4.87 12.94 -17.05
CA TRP A 240 -4.12 11.80 -17.58
C TRP A 240 -5.02 10.57 -17.82
N LEU A 241 -6.06 10.37 -17.00
CA LEU A 241 -7.07 9.33 -17.20
C LEU A 241 -8.09 9.68 -18.29
N ASP A 242 -8.08 10.90 -18.79
CA ASP A 242 -9.13 11.48 -19.68
C ASP A 242 -10.52 11.46 -19.01
N LEU A 243 -10.56 11.81 -17.73
CA LEU A 243 -11.76 11.87 -16.90
C LEU A 243 -11.95 13.25 -16.28
N ALA A 244 -13.20 13.63 -16.03
CA ALA A 244 -13.47 14.83 -15.25
C ALA A 244 -13.02 14.61 -13.78
N PRO A 245 -12.36 15.61 -13.17
CA PRO A 245 -11.97 15.56 -11.77
C PRO A 245 -13.20 15.51 -10.85
N PRO A 246 -13.03 15.08 -9.59
CA PRO A 246 -14.10 15.13 -8.60
C PRO A 246 -14.72 16.52 -8.52
N PRO A 247 -16.05 16.63 -8.43
CA PRO A 247 -16.75 17.92 -8.54
C PRO A 247 -16.56 18.85 -7.34
N ARG A 248 -15.92 18.40 -6.28
CA ARG A 248 -15.71 19.17 -5.06
C ARG A 248 -14.25 19.53 -4.84
N PRO A 249 -13.99 20.68 -4.17
CA PRO A 249 -12.62 21.08 -3.87
C PRO A 249 -11.90 19.99 -3.04
N THR A 250 -10.74 19.63 -3.45
CA THR A 250 -9.91 18.60 -2.81
C THR A 250 -9.33 19.02 -1.45
N ASN A 251 -9.49 20.26 -1.05
CA ASN A 251 -9.14 20.77 0.29
C ASN A 251 -10.18 20.44 1.36
N GLN A 252 -11.34 19.93 0.96
CA GLN A 252 -12.29 19.32 1.86
C GLN A 252 -12.23 17.83 1.64
N THR A 253 -12.11 17.01 2.68
CA THR A 253 -12.31 15.56 2.57
C THR A 253 -13.75 15.35 2.21
N VAL A 254 -13.92 15.33 0.96
CA VAL A 254 -15.14 14.86 0.45
C VAL A 254 -14.90 13.41 0.16
N PHE A 255 -15.31 12.64 1.12
CA PHE A 255 -15.87 11.38 0.75
C PHE A 255 -16.99 11.71 -0.21
N TYR A 256 -16.92 11.20 -1.39
CA TYR A 256 -18.06 11.19 -2.25
C TYR A 256 -19.18 10.66 -1.39
N ASP A 257 -20.12 11.54 -1.09
CA ASP A 257 -21.24 11.20 -0.23
C ASP A 257 -22.06 10.15 -0.99
N LEU A 258 -21.68 8.92 -0.81
CA LEU A 258 -22.48 7.77 -1.14
C LEU A 258 -23.64 7.82 -0.16
N ASP A 259 -24.44 8.86 -0.22
CA ASP A 259 -25.57 9.25 0.59
C ASP A 259 -25.59 8.71 2.04
N LYS A 260 -24.67 7.88 2.46
CA LYS A 260 -24.57 7.26 3.79
C LYS A 260 -23.27 6.48 4.04
N MET A 261 -22.36 6.34 3.09
CA MET A 261 -21.08 5.66 3.30
C MET A 261 -19.94 6.67 3.42
N LYS A 262 -19.53 6.96 4.62
CA LYS A 262 -18.27 7.66 4.84
C LYS A 262 -17.13 6.65 4.77
N TRP A 263 -16.04 7.02 4.11
CA TRP A 263 -14.81 6.28 4.27
C TRP A 263 -14.45 6.23 5.76
N GLY A 264 -14.32 5.03 6.30
CA GLY A 264 -13.95 4.85 7.70
C GLY A 264 -12.66 5.58 8.05
N ASP A 265 -12.52 5.95 9.30
CA ASP A 265 -11.29 6.48 9.82
C ASP A 265 -10.12 5.57 9.41
N ASN A 266 -9.07 6.18 8.88
CA ASN A 266 -7.82 5.45 8.71
C ASN A 266 -7.43 4.92 10.10
N PRO A 267 -7.23 3.60 10.29
CA PRO A 267 -6.90 3.02 11.60
C PRO A 267 -5.69 3.67 12.27
N SER A 268 -4.86 4.36 11.48
CA SER A 268 -3.71 5.13 11.97
C SER A 268 -4.03 6.55 12.41
N LYS A 269 -5.28 6.99 12.31
CA LYS A 269 -5.68 8.38 12.62
C LYS A 269 -7.09 8.41 13.17
N LYS A 270 -7.29 7.81 14.34
CA LYS A 270 -8.52 7.99 15.12
C LYS A 270 -8.63 9.47 15.49
N GLY A 271 -9.77 10.08 15.14
CA GLY A 271 -10.14 11.44 15.60
C GLY A 271 -9.70 12.61 14.73
N VAL A 272 -9.34 12.42 13.46
CA VAL A 272 -9.04 13.54 12.55
C VAL A 272 -10.26 13.87 11.71
N GLU A 273 -10.90 14.99 12.03
CA GLU A 273 -12.18 15.40 11.43
C GLU A 273 -12.08 16.13 10.08
N SER A 274 -10.89 16.58 9.68
CA SER A 274 -10.72 17.31 8.40
C SER A 274 -9.37 17.04 7.72
N PRO A 275 -9.28 17.15 6.38
CA PRO A 275 -8.03 17.01 5.64
C PRO A 275 -7.06 18.16 5.82
N THR A 276 -7.58 19.36 6.01
CA THR A 276 -6.73 20.53 6.30
C THR A 276 -5.92 20.27 7.57
N GLN A 277 -6.53 19.62 8.55
CA GLN A 277 -5.88 19.17 9.77
C GLN A 277 -4.91 18.00 9.51
N VAL A 278 -5.25 17.09 8.58
CA VAL A 278 -4.34 16.03 8.11
C VAL A 278 -3.09 16.63 7.46
N VAL A 279 -3.24 17.66 6.64
CA VAL A 279 -2.12 18.34 5.97
C VAL A 279 -1.23 19.05 6.98
N ALA A 280 -1.82 19.83 7.90
CA ALA A 280 -1.07 20.52 8.94
C ALA A 280 -0.37 19.54 9.90
N ASP A 281 -1.06 18.49 10.33
CA ASP A 281 -0.51 17.41 11.15
C ASP A 281 0.62 16.65 10.48
N LEU A 282 0.55 16.46 9.15
CA LEU A 282 1.57 15.75 8.39
C LEU A 282 2.83 16.60 8.21
N GLN A 283 2.68 17.90 8.07
CA GLN A 283 3.82 18.82 8.06
C GLN A 283 4.54 18.87 9.42
N GLN A 284 3.80 18.73 10.53
CA GLN A 284 4.36 18.67 11.87
C GLN A 284 4.90 17.28 12.25
N LYS A 285 4.34 16.20 11.71
CA LYS A 285 4.68 14.80 12.08
C LYS A 285 5.83 14.17 11.30
N ASN A 286 6.55 14.92 10.49
CA ASN A 286 7.78 14.43 9.83
C ASN A 286 8.99 14.34 10.80
N ARG A 287 8.73 14.07 12.09
CA ARG A 287 9.78 13.83 13.07
C ARG A 287 10.26 12.39 12.97
N TYR A 288 10.98 12.11 11.89
CA TYR A 288 11.63 10.80 11.69
C TYR A 288 12.76 10.57 12.72
N ASP A 289 13.36 11.62 13.21
CA ASP A 289 14.41 11.65 14.23
C ASP A 289 13.95 11.12 15.61
N GLU A 290 12.65 11.13 15.90
CA GLU A 290 12.10 10.52 17.11
C GLU A 290 11.98 8.99 17.02
N VAL A 291 12.04 8.42 15.82
CA VAL A 291 11.73 7.00 15.54
C VAL A 291 12.90 6.27 14.93
N LEU A 292 13.66 6.96 14.08
CA LEU A 292 14.82 6.41 13.39
C LEU A 292 16.11 6.95 14.03
N THR A 293 17.05 6.07 14.22
CA THR A 293 18.42 6.44 14.61
C THR A 293 19.17 7.04 13.43
N SER A 294 20.22 7.80 13.68
CA SER A 294 21.10 8.34 12.60
C SER A 294 21.64 7.24 11.70
N ARG A 295 21.95 6.07 12.27
CA ARG A 295 22.43 4.89 11.52
C ARG A 295 21.37 4.35 10.58
N GLU A 296 20.12 4.29 11.01
CA GLU A 296 18.99 3.86 10.16
C GLU A 296 18.78 4.85 9.01
N ILE A 297 18.92 6.14 9.26
CA ILE A 297 18.84 7.17 8.22
C ILE A 297 20.01 7.02 7.22
N ASP A 298 21.22 6.77 7.68
CA ASP A 298 22.37 6.48 6.82
C ASP A 298 22.12 5.26 5.94
N LEU A 299 21.57 4.18 6.50
CA LEU A 299 21.22 2.97 5.74
C LEU A 299 20.17 3.26 4.66
N ILE A 300 19.11 3.99 5.02
CA ILE A 300 18.07 4.38 4.05
C ILE A 300 18.71 5.18 2.91
N ALA A 301 19.52 6.18 3.23
CA ALA A 301 20.19 7.03 2.26
C ALA A 301 21.04 6.21 1.28
N ILE A 302 21.85 5.28 1.78
CA ILE A 302 22.69 4.41 0.93
C ILE A 302 21.85 3.52 0.03
N LYS A 303 20.83 2.86 0.57
CA LYS A 303 19.98 1.92 -0.17
C LYS A 303 19.10 2.59 -1.25
N THR A 304 18.81 3.89 -1.07
CA THR A 304 17.87 4.59 -1.96
C THR A 304 18.53 5.63 -2.85
N ARG A 305 19.80 5.93 -2.64
CA ARG A 305 20.57 6.99 -3.32
C ARG A 305 20.36 7.06 -4.83
N ASP A 306 20.44 5.93 -5.50
CA ASP A 306 20.39 5.85 -6.95
C ASP A 306 19.02 6.26 -7.52
N TRP A 307 17.98 6.25 -6.69
CA TRP A 307 16.60 6.48 -7.11
C TRP A 307 16.05 7.84 -6.67
N LEU A 308 16.62 8.44 -5.60
CA LEU A 308 16.09 9.66 -4.99
C LEU A 308 16.01 10.82 -5.97
N ALA A 309 17.11 11.11 -6.67
CA ALA A 309 17.20 12.27 -7.57
C ALA A 309 16.16 12.18 -8.71
N GLY A 310 16.01 11.00 -9.32
CA GLY A 310 15.03 10.76 -10.39
C GLY A 310 13.58 10.93 -9.94
N LEU A 311 13.32 10.79 -8.63
CA LEU A 311 11.99 10.97 -8.01
C LEU A 311 11.83 12.34 -7.32
N GLY A 312 12.81 13.24 -7.46
CA GLY A 312 12.78 14.59 -6.90
C GLY A 312 12.98 14.64 -5.38
N TYR A 313 13.62 13.61 -4.79
CA TYR A 313 14.01 13.59 -3.38
C TYR A 313 15.49 13.92 -3.20
N LYS A 314 15.83 14.40 -2.02
CA LYS A 314 17.23 14.64 -1.60
C LYS A 314 17.65 13.58 -0.58
N SER A 315 18.90 13.15 -0.64
CA SER A 315 19.46 12.32 0.41
C SER A 315 19.57 13.13 1.71
N LEU A 316 19.22 12.51 2.84
CA LEU A 316 19.39 13.09 4.17
C LEU A 316 20.75 12.74 4.79
N SER A 317 21.58 11.94 4.11
CA SER A 317 22.90 11.56 4.58
C SER A 317 23.81 11.31 3.38
N ASP A 318 25.06 11.77 3.49
CA ASP A 318 26.13 11.52 2.54
C ASP A 318 27.04 10.36 2.97
N ALA A 319 26.60 9.58 3.97
CA ALA A 319 27.37 8.46 4.49
C ALA A 319 27.72 7.45 3.37
N THR A 320 28.94 6.97 3.42
CA THR A 320 29.43 5.93 2.51
C THR A 320 29.08 4.53 3.02
N LEU A 321 29.07 3.55 2.10
CA LEU A 321 28.84 2.15 2.47
C LEU A 321 29.86 1.67 3.51
N GLY A 322 31.14 2.10 3.42
CA GLY A 322 32.18 1.75 4.38
C GLY A 322 31.91 2.29 5.78
N GLU A 323 31.48 3.55 5.88
CA GLU A 323 31.13 4.16 7.17
C GLU A 323 29.93 3.49 7.82
N VAL A 324 28.91 3.15 7.02
CA VAL A 324 27.74 2.42 7.53
C VAL A 324 28.11 1.00 7.92
N ALA A 325 28.92 0.29 7.13
CA ALA A 325 29.40 -1.04 7.47
C ALA A 325 30.22 -1.04 8.79
N ALA A 326 31.10 -0.05 8.98
CA ALA A 326 31.84 0.11 10.22
C ALA A 326 30.91 0.38 11.43
N LYS A 327 29.90 1.24 11.26
CA LYS A 327 28.86 1.49 12.26
C LYS A 327 27.93 0.30 12.50
N TYR A 328 27.72 -0.54 11.49
CA TYR A 328 26.92 -1.77 11.57
C TYR A 328 27.57 -2.85 12.45
N LEU A 329 28.88 -2.88 12.48
CA LEU A 329 29.64 -3.81 13.31
C LEU A 329 29.73 -3.36 14.79
N ALA A 330 29.48 -2.08 15.06
CA ALA A 330 29.40 -1.56 16.40
C ALA A 330 27.97 -1.70 16.93
N LEU A 331 27.76 -2.56 17.92
CA LEU A 331 26.47 -2.69 18.60
C LEU A 331 26.12 -1.35 19.26
N ASP A 332 24.88 -0.88 19.02
CA ASP A 332 24.38 0.33 19.65
C ASP A 332 24.21 0.12 21.17
N LYS A 333 24.42 1.20 21.93
CA LYS A 333 24.21 1.18 23.38
C LYS A 333 22.81 0.71 23.76
N TRP A 334 21.85 1.02 22.92
CA TRP A 334 20.45 0.62 23.06
C TRP A 334 20.23 -0.87 22.73
N GLU A 335 20.85 -1.39 21.67
CA GLU A 335 20.86 -2.81 21.33
C GLU A 335 21.53 -3.63 22.42
N LEU A 336 22.64 -3.15 22.99
CA LEU A 336 23.32 -3.78 24.12
C LEU A 336 22.47 -3.82 25.41
N MET A 337 21.69 -2.76 25.68
CA MET A 337 20.83 -2.73 26.86
C MET A 337 19.61 -3.65 26.75
N HIS A 338 19.13 -3.96 25.54
CA HIS A 338 17.98 -4.81 25.31
C HIS A 338 18.33 -6.24 24.91
N CYS A 339 19.61 -6.54 24.66
CA CYS A 339 20.13 -7.88 24.32
C CYS A 339 20.34 -8.80 25.55
N ASN A 340 19.62 -8.61 26.64
CA ASN A 340 19.82 -9.34 27.89
C ASN A 340 19.40 -10.83 27.90
N THR A 341 19.13 -11.44 26.74
CA THR A 341 18.87 -12.88 26.67
C THR A 341 19.80 -13.58 25.68
N PRO A 342 20.34 -14.78 26.04
CA PRO A 342 21.22 -15.56 25.15
C PRO A 342 20.64 -15.85 23.76
N ARG A 343 19.30 -15.88 23.62
CA ARG A 343 18.60 -16.05 22.34
C ARG A 343 18.77 -14.84 21.41
N TYR A 344 18.88 -13.63 21.97
CA TYR A 344 19.10 -12.41 21.18
C TYR A 344 20.56 -12.28 20.74
N LEU A 345 21.52 -12.67 21.56
CA LEU A 345 22.94 -12.75 21.19
C LEU A 345 23.17 -13.75 20.03
N ALA A 346 22.54 -14.93 20.09
CA ALA A 346 22.64 -15.90 19.00
C ALA A 346 21.97 -15.41 17.70
N ARG A 347 20.81 -14.76 17.76
CA ARG A 347 20.16 -14.14 16.61
C ARG A 347 20.94 -12.94 16.08
N GLY A 348 21.51 -12.13 16.97
CA GLY A 348 22.39 -11.01 16.61
C GLY A 348 23.64 -11.49 15.88
N LEU A 349 24.28 -12.57 16.33
CA LEU A 349 25.44 -13.18 15.68
C LEU A 349 25.08 -13.83 14.32
N ILE A 350 23.96 -14.51 14.24
CA ILE A 350 23.44 -15.05 12.96
C ILE A 350 23.04 -13.92 12.02
N GLY A 351 22.39 -12.87 12.52
CA GLY A 351 22.10 -11.65 11.77
C GLY A 351 23.34 -10.94 11.28
N LEU A 352 24.41 -10.86 12.08
CA LEU A 352 25.73 -10.33 11.71
C LEU A 352 26.39 -11.14 10.59
N LEU A 353 26.30 -12.46 10.64
CA LEU A 353 26.81 -13.34 9.58
C LEU A 353 25.99 -13.23 8.28
N TYR A 354 24.68 -13.15 8.40
CA TYR A 354 23.79 -12.94 7.23
C TYR A 354 23.98 -11.54 6.62
N ARG A 355 24.22 -10.51 7.45
CA ARG A 355 24.52 -9.14 7.03
C ARG A 355 25.84 -9.05 6.26
N ARG A 356 26.86 -9.83 6.64
CA ARG A 356 28.12 -9.91 5.90
C ARG A 356 27.94 -10.43 4.47
N VAL A 357 27.00 -11.37 4.26
CA VAL A 357 26.73 -11.97 2.93
C VAL A 357 25.83 -11.06 2.08
N ALA A 358 24.98 -10.24 2.68
CA ALA A 358 24.05 -9.36 1.96
C ALA A 358 24.63 -7.98 1.60
N LEU A 359 25.83 -7.65 2.07
CA LEU A 359 26.56 -6.41 1.75
C LEU A 359 27.59 -6.62 0.63
N PHE A 360 27.86 -7.86 0.23
CA PHE A 360 28.67 -8.27 -0.91
C PHE A 360 27.80 -9.00 -1.93
#